data_3d41d83fd9c270610b945f3f68735484
#
_entry.id   3d41d83fd9c270610b945f3f68735484
#
_cell.length_a   1.000
_cell.length_b   1.000
_cell.length_c   1.000
_cell.angle_alpha   90.00
_cell.angle_beta   90.00
_cell.angle_gamma   90.00
#
_symmetry.space_group_name_H-M   'P 1'
#
loop_
_entity.id
_entity.type
_entity.pdbx_description
1 polymer ?
#
loop_
_entity_poly.entity_id
_entity_poly.type
_entity_poly.pdbx_seq_one_letter_code
_entity_poly.pdbx_strand_id
1 'polypeptide(L)'
;MSEIEKYHWVFRIHVVDRAGALTSIASAFSNEGINIGTVVGHGLEEPALVEGSVVLTFFSSEEKKDIMVRKIQRLSKVIRLEERPYDSHSLRKSAILHTTRKLKPLDVAGENSFLTCELVGSEIEGFTYFLAGSPSELDPVLHKLEKNGVVKDIVYSILGL
;
A
#
# COMPACT_ATOMS: atom_id res chain seq x y z
N MET A 1 14.71 4.39 27.98
CA MET A 1 14.98 4.16 26.54
C MET A 1 13.91 4.93 25.78
N SER A 2 14.29 5.95 25.02
CA SER A 2 13.33 6.64 24.16
C SER A 2 12.82 5.66 23.10
N GLU A 3 11.52 5.48 22.99
CA GLU A 3 10.94 4.78 21.85
C GLU A 3 11.38 5.50 20.58
N ILE A 4 12.03 4.76 19.68
CA ILE A 4 12.42 5.31 18.37
C ILE A 4 11.13 5.53 17.61
N GLU A 5 10.83 6.78 17.31
CA GLU A 5 9.64 7.16 16.55
C GLU A 5 9.67 6.51 15.16
N LYS A 6 8.60 5.81 14.81
CA LYS A 6 8.46 5.11 13.53
C LYS A 6 7.42 5.81 12.68
N TYR A 7 7.79 6.07 11.44
CA TYR A 7 6.94 6.67 10.43
C TYR A 7 6.56 5.63 9.37
N HIS A 8 5.45 5.85 8.72
CA HIS A 8 4.99 5.01 7.61
C HIS A 8 5.49 5.57 6.29
N TRP A 9 6.23 4.75 5.54
CA TRP A 9 6.89 5.12 4.30
C TRP A 9 6.36 4.33 3.12
N VAL A 10 6.46 4.94 1.93
CA VAL A 10 6.19 4.29 0.64
C VAL A 10 7.42 4.46 -0.23
N PHE A 11 7.92 3.35 -0.77
CA PHE A 11 8.94 3.33 -1.81
C PHE A 11 8.32 2.86 -3.12
N ARG A 12 8.67 3.56 -4.21
CA ARG A 12 8.51 3.06 -5.57
C ARG A 12 9.89 2.82 -6.17
N ILE A 13 10.16 1.57 -6.47
CA ILE A 13 11.47 1.09 -6.91
C ILE A 13 11.35 0.67 -8.36
N HIS A 14 12.04 1.36 -9.23
CA HIS A 14 12.10 1.06 -10.66
C HIS A 14 13.20 0.05 -10.92
N VAL A 15 12.89 -1.01 -11.66
CA VAL A 15 13.78 -2.15 -11.89
C VAL A 15 13.85 -2.53 -13.37
N VAL A 16 15.00 -3.00 -13.80
CA VAL A 16 15.24 -3.43 -15.19
C VAL A 16 14.64 -4.82 -15.45
N ASP A 17 14.84 -5.75 -14.53
CA ASP A 17 14.38 -7.13 -14.62
C ASP A 17 13.66 -7.49 -13.33
N ARG A 18 12.43 -7.96 -13.44
CA ARG A 18 11.62 -8.31 -12.29
C ARG A 18 11.89 -9.68 -11.71
N ALA A 19 12.39 -10.61 -12.54
CA ALA A 19 12.82 -11.90 -12.02
C ALA A 19 14.01 -11.71 -11.08
N GLY A 20 13.84 -12.03 -9.81
CA GLY A 20 14.85 -11.85 -8.77
C GLY A 20 15.00 -10.42 -8.22
N ALA A 21 14.46 -9.37 -8.87
CA ALA A 21 14.50 -8.01 -8.33
C ALA A 21 13.72 -7.91 -7.02
N LEU A 22 12.49 -8.44 -6.99
CA LEU A 22 11.65 -8.45 -5.78
C LEU A 22 12.33 -9.25 -4.65
N THR A 23 12.97 -10.37 -4.96
CA THR A 23 13.70 -11.17 -3.96
C THR A 23 14.87 -10.37 -3.36
N SER A 24 15.62 -9.66 -4.18
CA SER A 24 16.75 -8.83 -3.72
C SER A 24 16.26 -7.67 -2.85
N ILE A 25 15.17 -7.01 -3.22
CA ILE A 25 14.53 -5.94 -2.45
C ILE A 25 14.04 -6.50 -1.10
N ALA A 26 13.27 -7.59 -1.11
CA ALA A 26 12.74 -8.20 0.10
C ALA A 26 13.85 -8.65 1.06
N SER A 27 14.94 -9.21 0.52
CA SER A 27 16.12 -9.58 1.32
C SER A 27 16.79 -8.39 1.98
N ALA A 28 16.88 -7.23 1.29
CA ALA A 28 17.43 -6.02 1.87
C ALA A 28 16.60 -5.54 3.07
N PHE A 29 15.28 -5.58 2.99
CA PHE A 29 14.38 -5.25 4.11
C PHE A 29 14.51 -6.25 5.26
N SER A 30 14.52 -7.54 4.95
CA SER A 30 14.67 -8.61 5.94
C SER A 30 15.98 -8.49 6.72
N ASN A 31 17.09 -8.20 6.04
CA ASN A 31 18.39 -8.03 6.66
C ASN A 31 18.47 -6.83 7.63
N GLU A 32 17.61 -5.83 7.46
CA GLU A 32 17.47 -4.70 8.38
C GLU A 32 16.39 -4.90 9.46
N GLY A 33 15.74 -6.06 9.45
CA GLY A 33 14.65 -6.35 10.38
C GLY A 33 13.43 -5.45 10.18
N ILE A 34 13.18 -5.02 8.94
CA ILE A 34 12.03 -4.18 8.57
C ILE A 34 10.97 -5.05 7.90
N ASN A 35 9.76 -5.06 8.47
CA ASN A 35 8.62 -5.74 7.87
C ASN A 35 8.03 -4.89 6.74
N ILE A 36 7.79 -5.51 5.60
CA ILE A 36 7.05 -4.91 4.49
C ILE A 36 5.56 -5.09 4.76
N GLY A 37 4.80 -3.99 4.72
CA GLY A 37 3.36 -4.01 4.93
C GLY A 37 2.59 -4.41 3.67
N THR A 38 2.87 -3.72 2.55
CA THR A 38 2.20 -3.95 1.26
C THR A 38 3.24 -4.02 0.16
N VAL A 39 3.04 -4.87 -0.83
CA VAL A 39 3.86 -4.94 -2.05
C VAL A 39 2.95 -5.01 -3.25
N VAL A 40 3.17 -4.12 -4.21
CA VAL A 40 2.50 -4.13 -5.51
C VAL A 40 3.54 -4.07 -6.62
N GLY A 41 3.59 -5.12 -7.42
CA GLY A 41 4.43 -5.16 -8.61
C GLY A 41 3.68 -4.62 -9.82
N HIS A 42 4.26 -3.62 -10.49
CA HIS A 42 3.81 -3.14 -11.79
C HIS A 42 4.79 -3.64 -12.83
N GLY A 43 4.30 -4.47 -13.70
CA GLY A 43 5.10 -4.99 -14.74
C GLY A 43 4.47 -4.88 -16.06
N LEU A 44 5.31 -5.06 -16.98
CA LEU A 44 4.97 -5.04 -18.36
C LEU A 44 4.81 -6.47 -18.82
N GLU A 45 3.60 -6.83 -19.17
CA GLU A 45 3.30 -8.07 -19.87
C GLU A 45 3.80 -8.01 -21.31
N GLU A 46 4.16 -6.80 -21.80
CA GLU A 46 4.68 -6.58 -23.14
C GLU A 46 6.22 -6.59 -23.17
N PRO A 47 6.82 -7.37 -24.10
CA PRO A 47 8.29 -7.49 -24.20
C PRO A 47 9.03 -6.18 -24.56
N ALA A 48 8.27 -5.13 -24.94
CA ALA A 48 8.84 -3.87 -25.44
C ALA A 48 9.28 -2.88 -24.35
N LEU A 49 8.91 -3.10 -23.09
CA LEU A 49 9.25 -2.17 -22.03
C LEU A 49 10.22 -2.82 -21.04
N VAL A 50 11.39 -2.24 -20.94
CA VAL A 50 12.53 -2.74 -20.17
C VAL A 50 12.41 -2.44 -18.68
N GLU A 51 11.47 -1.57 -18.27
CA GLU A 51 11.35 -1.07 -16.90
C GLU A 51 10.07 -1.54 -16.22
N GLY A 52 10.21 -2.20 -15.08
CA GLY A 52 9.14 -2.49 -14.15
C GLY A 52 9.24 -1.62 -12.89
N SER A 53 8.25 -1.69 -12.02
CA SER A 53 8.34 -1.05 -10.72
C SER A 53 7.70 -1.90 -9.61
N VAL A 54 8.22 -1.73 -8.39
CA VAL A 54 7.68 -2.30 -7.16
C VAL A 54 7.32 -1.16 -6.24
N VAL A 55 6.06 -1.08 -5.83
CA VAL A 55 5.61 -0.16 -4.79
C VAL A 55 5.46 -0.95 -3.50
N LEU A 56 6.04 -0.48 -2.42
CA LEU A 56 5.94 -1.13 -1.12
C LEU A 56 5.81 -0.12 0.02
N THR A 57 5.20 -0.57 1.12
CA THR A 57 5.01 0.22 2.33
C THR A 57 5.69 -0.44 3.51
N PHE A 58 6.19 0.35 4.45
CA PHE A 58 6.83 -0.14 5.66
C PHE A 58 6.88 0.93 6.76
N PHE A 59 7.13 0.49 7.99
CA PHE A 59 7.36 1.37 9.14
C PHE A 59 8.83 1.34 9.53
N SER A 60 9.44 2.51 9.68
CA SER A 60 10.78 2.65 10.21
C SER A 60 11.03 4.05 10.77
N SER A 61 12.12 4.23 11.54
CA SER A 61 12.67 5.55 11.78
C SER A 61 13.19 6.18 10.48
N GLU A 62 13.33 7.50 10.45
CA GLU A 62 13.89 8.22 9.31
C GLU A 62 15.32 7.75 8.99
N GLU A 63 16.14 7.57 10.01
CA GLU A 63 17.50 7.06 9.84
C GLU A 63 17.55 5.68 9.15
N LYS A 64 16.70 4.73 9.59
CA LYS A 64 16.60 3.42 8.93
C LYS A 64 16.08 3.52 7.50
N LYS A 65 15.11 4.41 7.25
CA LYS A 65 14.61 4.69 5.91
C LYS A 65 15.75 5.15 5.00
N ASP A 66 16.60 6.07 5.46
CA ASP A 66 17.75 6.57 4.67
C ASP A 66 18.80 5.47 4.40
N ILE A 67 19.02 4.57 5.37
CA ILE A 67 19.85 3.38 5.16
C ILE A 67 19.24 2.51 4.06
N MET A 68 17.93 2.29 4.09
CA MET A 68 17.24 1.49 3.08
C MET A 68 17.32 2.10 1.68
N VAL A 69 17.16 3.42 1.56
CA VAL A 69 17.33 4.13 0.28
C VAL A 69 18.69 3.82 -0.32
N ARG A 70 19.77 3.99 0.45
CA ARG A 70 21.14 3.72 -0.01
C ARG A 70 21.36 2.25 -0.38
N LYS A 71 20.80 1.31 0.39
CA LYS A 71 20.93 -0.12 0.13
C LYS A 71 20.20 -0.55 -1.13
N ILE A 72 18.96 -0.12 -1.29
CA ILE A 72 18.14 -0.45 -2.46
C ILE A 72 18.74 0.13 -3.74
N GLN A 73 19.20 1.38 -3.71
CA GLN A 73 19.83 2.02 -4.87
C GLN A 73 21.13 1.34 -5.33
N ARG A 74 21.78 0.55 -4.47
CA ARG A 74 22.99 -0.23 -4.82
C ARG A 74 22.69 -1.60 -5.41
N LEU A 75 21.45 -2.04 -5.40
CA LEU A 75 21.08 -3.32 -6.02
C LEU A 75 21.21 -3.21 -7.55
N SER A 76 21.86 -4.18 -8.15
CA SER A 76 22.22 -4.16 -9.58
C SER A 76 21.03 -4.06 -10.54
N LYS A 77 19.84 -4.50 -10.09
CA LYS A 77 18.61 -4.47 -10.88
C LYS A 77 17.76 -3.22 -10.65
N VAL A 78 18.16 -2.33 -9.75
CA VAL A 78 17.44 -1.10 -9.44
C VAL A 78 17.95 0.04 -10.30
N ILE A 79 17.04 0.70 -11.01
CA ILE A 79 17.33 1.86 -11.86
C ILE A 79 17.27 3.14 -11.02
N ARG A 80 16.17 3.31 -10.26
CA ARG A 80 15.91 4.47 -9.40
C ARG A 80 14.91 4.12 -8.31
N LEU A 81 14.87 4.95 -7.28
CA LEU A 81 13.96 4.84 -6.16
C LEU A 81 13.31 6.21 -5.92
N GLU A 82 12.01 6.19 -5.71
CA GLU A 82 11.22 7.33 -5.25
C GLU A 82 10.67 7.01 -3.86
N GLU A 83 10.77 7.96 -2.95
CA GLU A 83 10.26 7.81 -1.58
C GLU A 83 9.20 8.86 -1.27
N ARG A 84 8.20 8.47 -0.47
CA ARG A 84 7.17 9.38 0.02
C ARG A 84 6.76 8.94 1.44
N PRO A 85 6.35 9.89 2.29
CA PRO A 85 5.58 9.55 3.47
C PRO A 85 4.21 8.98 3.04
N TYR A 86 3.67 8.07 3.83
CA TYR A 86 2.42 7.36 3.52
C TYR A 86 1.19 8.28 3.48
N ASP A 87 1.23 9.41 4.16
CA ASP A 87 0.20 10.46 4.16
C ASP A 87 0.33 11.47 3.00
N SER A 88 1.26 11.22 2.07
CA SER A 88 1.46 12.10 0.92
C SER A 88 0.19 12.22 0.08
N HIS A 89 -0.12 13.46 -0.31
CA HIS A 89 -1.28 13.79 -1.14
C HIS A 89 -1.27 13.14 -2.54
N SER A 90 -0.10 12.72 -3.02
CA SER A 90 0.04 12.03 -4.30
C SER A 90 -0.40 10.57 -4.25
N LEU A 91 -0.46 9.97 -3.07
CA LEU A 91 -0.83 8.56 -2.90
C LEU A 91 -2.34 8.35 -3.00
N ARG A 92 -2.70 7.22 -3.57
CA ARG A 92 -4.07 6.71 -3.58
C ARG A 92 -4.07 5.28 -3.07
N LYS A 93 -5.11 4.96 -2.31
CA LYS A 93 -5.36 3.62 -1.81
C LYS A 93 -6.69 3.14 -2.33
N SER A 94 -6.74 1.89 -2.73
CA SER A 94 -7.98 1.20 -3.07
C SER A 94 -8.12 -0.06 -2.23
N ALA A 95 -9.36 -0.43 -1.94
CA ALA A 95 -9.68 -1.62 -1.16
C ALA A 95 -10.90 -2.34 -1.75
N ILE A 96 -10.84 -3.67 -1.75
CA ILE A 96 -12.01 -4.52 -1.92
C ILE A 96 -12.38 -5.08 -0.56
N LEU A 97 -13.59 -4.84 -0.12
CA LEU A 97 -14.13 -5.31 1.16
C LEU A 97 -15.24 -6.33 0.94
N HIS A 98 -15.16 -7.43 1.68
CA HIS A 98 -16.30 -8.31 1.90
C HIS A 98 -16.93 -7.98 3.25
N THR A 99 -18.23 -7.65 3.25
CA THR A 99 -18.95 -7.20 4.43
C THR A 99 -20.12 -8.11 4.79
N THR A 100 -20.43 -8.18 6.09
CA THR A 100 -21.54 -8.99 6.60
C THR A 100 -22.91 -8.39 6.33
N ARG A 101 -22.95 -7.08 6.11
CA ARG A 101 -24.18 -6.32 5.84
C ARG A 101 -23.93 -5.23 4.81
N LYS A 102 -24.99 -4.74 4.22
CA LYS A 102 -24.93 -3.57 3.35
C LYS A 102 -24.43 -2.33 4.11
N LEU A 103 -23.47 -1.63 3.53
CA LEU A 103 -22.95 -0.38 4.07
C LEU A 103 -24.01 0.74 3.93
N LYS A 104 -24.11 1.56 4.96
CA LYS A 104 -24.91 2.79 4.93
C LYS A 104 -23.99 3.95 4.53
N PRO A 105 -24.53 5.05 3.98
CA PRO A 105 -23.73 6.24 3.68
C PRO A 105 -22.90 6.73 4.88
N LEU A 106 -23.46 6.72 6.08
CA LEU A 106 -22.75 7.10 7.33
C LEU A 106 -21.62 6.16 7.75
N ASP A 107 -21.58 4.95 7.23
CA ASP A 107 -20.45 4.03 7.49
C ASP A 107 -19.17 4.51 6.78
N VAL A 108 -19.32 5.19 5.65
CA VAL A 108 -18.24 5.56 4.74
C VAL A 108 -18.02 7.08 4.67
N ALA A 109 -19.06 7.89 4.87
CA ALA A 109 -18.99 9.34 4.76
C ALA A 109 -18.49 9.99 6.05
N GLY A 110 -17.40 10.76 5.96
CA GLY A 110 -17.11 11.90 6.82
C GLY A 110 -17.63 13.18 6.15
N GLU A 111 -17.76 14.26 6.90
CA GLU A 111 -18.36 15.54 6.43
C GLU A 111 -17.67 16.18 5.20
N ASN A 112 -16.46 15.73 4.84
CA ASN A 112 -15.67 16.19 3.68
C ASN A 112 -14.93 15.03 2.99
N SER A 113 -15.54 13.86 2.91
CA SER A 113 -14.89 12.68 2.34
C SER A 113 -15.04 12.65 0.82
N PHE A 114 -13.94 12.63 0.12
CA PHE A 114 -13.84 12.39 -1.34
C PHE A 114 -13.62 10.91 -1.68
N LEU A 115 -14.07 10.02 -0.81
CA LEU A 115 -13.95 8.58 -1.04
C LEU A 115 -14.89 8.11 -2.13
N THR A 116 -14.38 7.28 -3.03
CA THR A 116 -15.21 6.45 -3.89
C THR A 116 -15.68 5.23 -3.11
N CYS A 117 -16.97 4.92 -3.16
CA CYS A 117 -17.52 3.69 -2.59
C CYS A 117 -18.56 3.12 -3.57
N GLU A 118 -18.30 1.93 -4.08
CA GLU A 118 -19.12 1.25 -5.06
C GLU A 118 -19.51 -0.14 -4.54
N LEU A 119 -20.79 -0.50 -4.64
CA LEU A 119 -21.26 -1.86 -4.42
C LEU A 119 -20.96 -2.67 -5.68
N VAL A 120 -19.98 -3.56 -5.59
CA VAL A 120 -19.52 -4.40 -6.72
C VAL A 120 -20.33 -5.68 -6.83
N GLY A 121 -20.72 -6.27 -5.69
CA GLY A 121 -21.44 -7.53 -5.65
C GLY A 121 -22.30 -7.70 -4.42
N SER A 122 -23.35 -8.49 -4.58
CA SER A 122 -24.25 -8.91 -3.49
C SER A 122 -24.49 -10.41 -3.63
N GLU A 123 -24.09 -11.17 -2.64
CA GLU A 123 -24.19 -12.62 -2.59
C GLU A 123 -24.97 -13.04 -1.33
N ILE A 124 -25.32 -14.32 -1.25
CA ILE A 124 -26.06 -14.87 -0.11
C ILE A 124 -25.31 -14.66 1.20
N GLU A 125 -23.98 -14.65 1.16
CA GLU A 125 -23.12 -14.54 2.34
C GLU A 125 -22.65 -13.13 2.68
N GLY A 126 -23.01 -12.11 1.92
CA GLY A 126 -22.61 -10.73 2.18
C GLY A 126 -22.51 -9.84 0.95
N PHE A 127 -21.80 -8.76 1.10
CA PHE A 127 -21.68 -7.71 0.10
C PHE A 127 -20.22 -7.43 -0.20
N THR A 128 -19.91 -7.14 -1.45
CA THR A 128 -18.57 -6.75 -1.89
C THR A 128 -18.58 -5.30 -2.30
N TYR A 129 -17.68 -4.52 -1.72
CA TYR A 129 -17.52 -3.11 -2.02
C TYR A 129 -16.11 -2.81 -2.54
N PHE A 130 -16.02 -1.88 -3.47
CA PHE A 130 -14.79 -1.20 -3.84
C PHE A 130 -14.78 0.19 -3.20
N LEU A 131 -13.68 0.50 -2.50
CA LEU A 131 -13.43 1.82 -1.93
C LEU A 131 -12.09 2.35 -2.45
N ALA A 132 -12.03 3.65 -2.71
CA ALA A 132 -10.79 4.31 -3.11
C ALA A 132 -10.74 5.75 -2.63
N GLY A 133 -9.52 6.21 -2.30
CA GLY A 133 -9.26 7.57 -1.84
C GLY A 133 -7.82 7.77 -1.44
N SER A 134 -7.53 8.89 -0.76
CA SER A 134 -6.23 9.06 -0.11
C SER A 134 -6.10 8.11 1.08
N PRO A 135 -4.88 7.66 1.44
CA PRO A 135 -4.70 6.84 2.63
C PRO A 135 -5.25 7.48 3.91
N SER A 136 -5.06 8.79 4.07
CA SER A 136 -5.52 9.54 5.24
C SER A 136 -7.05 9.58 5.39
N GLU A 137 -7.79 9.46 4.28
CA GLU A 137 -9.26 9.41 4.30
C GLU A 137 -9.77 7.97 4.41
N LEU A 138 -9.14 7.04 3.70
CA LEU A 138 -9.62 5.67 3.61
C LEU A 138 -9.30 4.85 4.87
N ASP A 139 -8.10 4.98 5.45
CA ASP A 139 -7.69 4.17 6.59
C ASP A 139 -8.58 4.32 7.83
N PRO A 140 -9.02 5.53 8.22
CA PRO A 140 -9.96 5.68 9.32
C PRO A 140 -11.31 4.97 9.07
N VAL A 141 -11.80 5.00 7.83
CA VAL A 141 -13.04 4.32 7.43
C VAL A 141 -12.88 2.81 7.52
N LEU A 142 -11.79 2.26 6.96
CA LEU A 142 -11.51 0.82 7.03
C LEU A 142 -11.38 0.35 8.47
N HIS A 143 -10.62 1.06 9.28
CA HIS A 143 -10.44 0.74 10.71
C HIS A 143 -11.77 0.78 11.49
N LYS A 144 -12.62 1.77 11.23
CA LYS A 144 -13.95 1.85 11.84
C LYS A 144 -14.82 0.66 11.46
N LEU A 145 -14.82 0.26 10.18
CA LEU A 145 -15.59 -0.87 9.69
C LEU A 145 -15.11 -2.20 10.28
N GLU A 146 -13.79 -2.39 10.37
CA GLU A 146 -13.18 -3.57 11.02
C GLU A 146 -13.54 -3.63 12.50
N LYS A 147 -13.37 -2.52 13.22
CA LYS A 147 -13.71 -2.42 14.66
C LYS A 147 -15.17 -2.72 14.95
N ASN A 148 -16.06 -2.36 14.04
CA ASN A 148 -17.50 -2.63 14.16
C ASN A 148 -17.89 -4.06 13.74
N GLY A 149 -16.94 -4.92 13.37
CA GLY A 149 -17.19 -6.29 12.97
C GLY A 149 -17.97 -6.43 11.66
N VAL A 150 -17.98 -5.40 10.83
CA VAL A 150 -18.70 -5.38 9.55
C VAL A 150 -17.88 -6.07 8.45
N VAL A 151 -16.56 -6.01 8.54
CA VAL A 151 -15.63 -6.55 7.54
C VAL A 151 -15.36 -8.03 7.81
N LYS A 152 -15.58 -8.87 6.80
CA LYS A 152 -15.18 -10.29 6.79
C LYS A 152 -13.78 -10.47 6.25
N ASP A 153 -13.47 -9.75 5.18
CA ASP A 153 -12.19 -9.80 4.47
C ASP A 153 -11.92 -8.49 3.77
N ILE A 154 -10.64 -8.17 3.60
CA ILE A 154 -10.19 -6.96 2.95
C ILE A 154 -8.89 -7.21 2.18
N VAL A 155 -8.87 -6.75 0.93
CA VAL A 155 -7.66 -6.67 0.12
C VAL A 155 -7.47 -5.22 -0.32
N TYR A 156 -6.28 -4.68 -0.17
CA TYR A 156 -6.00 -3.30 -0.57
C TYR A 156 -4.69 -3.16 -1.33
N SER A 157 -4.58 -2.07 -2.08
CA SER A 157 -3.42 -1.70 -2.88
C SER A 157 -3.13 -0.21 -2.75
N ILE A 158 -1.86 0.14 -2.84
CA ILE A 158 -1.39 1.51 -2.89
C ILE A 158 -0.97 1.83 -4.32
N LEU A 159 -1.43 2.96 -4.83
CA LEU A 159 -1.17 3.45 -6.17
C LEU A 159 -0.65 4.90 -6.11
N GLY A 160 0.10 5.28 -7.11
CA GLY A 160 0.62 6.64 -7.29
C GLY A 160 2.00 6.81 -6.71
N LEU A 161 2.61 7.80 -7.22
CA LEU A 161 3.77 8.58 -6.77
C LEU A 161 4.02 9.66 -7.80
#